data_ad906af7d1d5fe072ab465b8df1a8e45
#
_entry.id   ad906af7d1d5fe072ab465b8df1a8e45
#
_cell.length_a   1.000
_cell.length_b   1.000
_cell.length_c   1.000
_cell.angle_alpha   90.00
_cell.angle_beta   90.00
_cell.angle_gamma   90.00
#
_symmetry.space_group_name_H-M   'P 1'
#
loop_
_entity.id
_entity.type
_entity.pdbx_description
1 polymer ?
#
loop_
_entity_poly.entity_id
_entity_poly.type
_entity_poly.pdbx_seq_one_letter_code
_entity_poly.pdbx_strand_id
1 'polypeptide(L)'
;MTAVTAITVQNTLGVTDVHPIPPAIVQAQMEACLEDIGADAIKLGMLHSSELIATVAGVLAKYPAIPVIADPVMVAKGGSALLEESAVSTLTELILPRALVITPNTEEASVILGEKVPHALGMIAAAARLAEVAGTNVVLKGGHLTGAGVTNYLHTADGALSSFVTPRIDTRNTHGTGCTLASAIASGIAAGLPLADAVAHACRFVYEAIASAPALGSGHGPINHLAAGHRLP
;
A
#
# COMPACT_ATOMS: atom_id res chain seq x y z
N MET A 1 -13.05 -7.91 -6.35
CA MET A 1 -12.39 -8.92 -7.17
C MET A 1 -10.92 -9.00 -6.77
N THR A 2 -10.23 -10.11 -7.05
CA THR A 2 -8.83 -10.30 -6.62
C THR A 2 -8.08 -11.07 -7.69
N ALA A 3 -6.87 -10.60 -8.03
CA ALA A 3 -5.85 -11.38 -8.76
C ALA A 3 -4.74 -11.74 -7.75
N VAL A 4 -4.54 -13.02 -7.50
CA VAL A 4 -3.57 -13.52 -6.52
C VAL A 4 -2.20 -13.58 -7.19
N THR A 5 -1.22 -12.87 -6.62
CA THR A 5 0.15 -12.76 -7.14
C THR A 5 1.11 -13.78 -6.52
N ALA A 6 0.87 -14.15 -5.28
CA ALA A 6 1.62 -15.18 -4.55
C ALA A 6 0.77 -15.78 -3.43
N ILE A 7 1.11 -16.99 -3.02
CA ILE A 7 0.57 -17.65 -1.82
C ILE A 7 1.65 -17.60 -0.75
N THR A 8 1.32 -17.03 0.41
CA THR A 8 2.21 -16.98 1.57
C THR A 8 1.81 -18.02 2.61
N VAL A 9 2.78 -18.77 3.11
CA VAL A 9 2.63 -19.57 4.33
C VAL A 9 2.89 -18.64 5.51
N GLN A 10 1.83 -18.07 6.06
CA GLN A 10 1.92 -16.97 7.00
C GLN A 10 0.99 -17.13 8.20
N ASN A 11 1.48 -16.72 9.36
CA ASN A 11 0.72 -16.56 10.59
C ASN A 11 1.10 -15.26 11.31
N THR A 12 0.68 -15.10 12.57
CA THR A 12 1.00 -13.89 13.35
C THR A 12 2.48 -13.76 13.73
N LEU A 13 3.26 -14.84 13.64
CA LEU A 13 4.69 -14.85 13.97
C LEU A 13 5.55 -14.42 12.76
N GLY A 14 5.08 -14.64 11.54
CA GLY A 14 5.80 -14.25 10.32
C GLY A 14 5.40 -15.05 9.07
N VAL A 15 6.17 -14.85 8.01
CA VAL A 15 6.08 -15.58 6.74
C VAL A 15 7.18 -16.64 6.73
N THR A 16 6.81 -17.89 6.56
CA THR A 16 7.75 -19.03 6.51
C THR A 16 8.02 -19.51 5.09
N ASP A 17 7.11 -19.24 4.15
CA ASP A 17 7.31 -19.58 2.75
C ASP A 17 6.46 -18.68 1.83
N VAL A 18 6.90 -18.52 0.57
CA VAL A 18 6.21 -17.76 -0.47
C VAL A 18 6.21 -18.56 -1.75
N HIS A 19 5.05 -18.88 -2.28
CA HIS A 19 4.88 -19.53 -3.57
C HIS A 19 4.35 -18.51 -4.60
N PRO A 20 5.19 -18.01 -5.54
CA PRO A 20 4.76 -17.09 -6.59
C PRO A 20 3.76 -17.77 -7.53
N ILE A 21 2.74 -17.04 -7.93
CA ILE A 21 1.84 -17.48 -9.01
C ILE A 21 2.49 -17.11 -10.35
N PRO A 22 2.50 -18.02 -11.34
CA PRO A 22 3.07 -17.75 -12.65
C PRO A 22 2.49 -16.46 -13.26
N PRO A 23 3.31 -15.54 -13.81
CA PRO A 23 2.86 -14.25 -14.36
C PRO A 23 1.72 -14.37 -15.37
N ALA A 24 1.74 -15.38 -16.24
CA ALA A 24 0.66 -15.64 -17.20
C ALA A 24 -0.69 -15.94 -16.51
N ILE A 25 -0.68 -16.60 -15.36
CA ILE A 25 -1.90 -16.87 -14.60
C ILE A 25 -2.39 -15.58 -13.91
N VAL A 26 -1.48 -14.76 -13.39
CA VAL A 26 -1.86 -13.46 -12.82
C VAL A 26 -2.46 -12.55 -13.88
N GLN A 27 -1.85 -12.49 -15.08
CA GLN A 27 -2.41 -11.78 -16.22
C GLN A 27 -3.82 -12.24 -16.53
N ALA A 28 -4.03 -13.55 -16.68
CA ALA A 28 -5.33 -14.12 -16.99
C ALA A 28 -6.40 -13.81 -15.91
N GLN A 29 -6.01 -13.83 -14.61
CA GLN A 29 -6.90 -13.43 -13.52
C GLN A 29 -7.32 -11.94 -13.64
N MET A 30 -6.37 -11.06 -13.94
CA MET A 30 -6.65 -9.63 -14.09
C MET A 30 -7.56 -9.38 -15.29
N GLU A 31 -7.24 -9.96 -16.46
CA GLU A 31 -8.01 -9.80 -17.68
C GLU A 31 -9.42 -10.33 -17.52
N ALA A 32 -9.59 -11.54 -16.95
CA ALA A 32 -10.91 -12.10 -16.68
C ALA A 32 -11.81 -11.20 -15.83
N CYS A 33 -11.23 -10.54 -14.81
CA CYS A 33 -11.97 -9.61 -13.96
C CYS A 33 -12.29 -8.30 -14.68
N LEU A 34 -11.31 -7.74 -15.40
CA LEU A 34 -11.41 -6.42 -16.02
C LEU A 34 -12.30 -6.44 -17.29
N GLU A 35 -12.27 -7.53 -18.05
CA GLU A 35 -13.05 -7.67 -19.30
C GLU A 35 -14.53 -7.95 -19.04
N ASP A 36 -14.86 -8.74 -18.01
CA ASP A 36 -16.25 -9.15 -17.71
C ASP A 36 -16.95 -8.13 -16.79
N ILE A 37 -16.30 -7.74 -15.69
CA ILE A 37 -16.92 -6.94 -14.63
C ILE A 37 -16.45 -5.48 -14.68
N GLY A 38 -15.18 -5.25 -15.01
CA GLY A 38 -14.53 -3.94 -14.91
C GLY A 38 -14.07 -3.62 -13.49
N ALA A 39 -13.52 -2.42 -13.31
CA ALA A 39 -13.10 -1.92 -12.00
C ALA A 39 -13.12 -0.39 -11.96
N ASP A 40 -13.56 0.20 -10.85
CA ASP A 40 -13.55 1.65 -10.62
C ASP A 40 -12.22 2.12 -10.01
N ALA A 41 -11.45 1.20 -9.41
CA ALA A 41 -10.08 1.41 -8.94
C ALA A 41 -9.34 0.07 -8.81
N ILE A 42 -8.01 0.09 -8.95
CA ILE A 42 -7.15 -1.07 -8.76
C ILE A 42 -6.17 -0.79 -7.61
N LYS A 43 -6.09 -1.69 -6.63
CA LYS A 43 -5.05 -1.66 -5.60
C LYS A 43 -3.99 -2.71 -5.92
N LEU A 44 -2.73 -2.28 -5.99
CA LEU A 44 -1.58 -3.16 -6.07
C LEU A 44 -0.93 -3.31 -4.68
N GLY A 45 -0.49 -4.53 -4.38
CA GLY A 45 0.28 -4.84 -3.18
C GLY A 45 1.56 -5.57 -3.55
N MET A 46 1.79 -6.76 -2.97
CA MET A 46 2.96 -7.58 -3.22
C MET A 46 3.04 -8.04 -4.69
N LEU A 47 4.10 -7.67 -5.40
CA LEU A 47 4.35 -8.04 -6.81
C LEU A 47 5.58 -8.94 -7.00
N HIS A 48 6.30 -9.24 -5.96
CA HIS A 48 7.37 -10.23 -5.82
C HIS A 48 8.58 -10.08 -6.77
N SER A 49 8.39 -10.12 -8.11
CA SER A 49 9.48 -10.18 -9.10
C SER A 49 9.34 -9.17 -10.23
N SER A 50 10.44 -8.85 -10.91
CA SER A 50 10.46 -7.97 -12.08
C SER A 50 9.56 -8.47 -13.21
N GLU A 51 9.52 -9.78 -13.45
CA GLU A 51 8.68 -10.39 -14.49
C GLU A 51 7.19 -10.16 -14.20
N LEU A 52 6.78 -10.38 -12.95
CA LEU A 52 5.40 -10.14 -12.55
C LEU A 52 5.03 -8.65 -12.63
N ILE A 53 5.92 -7.76 -12.20
CA ILE A 53 5.73 -6.31 -12.31
C ILE A 53 5.51 -5.89 -13.76
N ALA A 54 6.36 -6.36 -14.68
CA ALA A 54 6.23 -6.06 -16.10
C ALA A 54 4.91 -6.60 -16.67
N THR A 55 4.51 -7.80 -16.27
CA THR A 55 3.23 -8.41 -16.67
C THR A 55 2.04 -7.57 -16.19
N VAL A 56 2.02 -7.18 -14.91
CA VAL A 56 0.97 -6.34 -14.34
C VAL A 56 0.93 -4.98 -15.03
N ALA A 57 2.08 -4.33 -15.24
CA ALA A 57 2.16 -3.06 -15.96
C ALA A 57 1.60 -3.16 -17.39
N GLY A 58 1.89 -4.26 -18.09
CA GLY A 58 1.34 -4.54 -19.41
C GLY A 58 -0.19 -4.65 -19.43
N VAL A 59 -0.78 -5.27 -18.41
CA VAL A 59 -2.24 -5.31 -18.27
C VAL A 59 -2.80 -3.90 -17.96
N LEU A 60 -2.21 -3.18 -17.03
CA LEU A 60 -2.66 -1.83 -16.66
C LEU A 60 -2.61 -0.84 -17.83
N ALA A 61 -1.67 -1.02 -18.75
CA ALA A 61 -1.56 -0.19 -19.96
C ALA A 61 -2.79 -0.30 -20.87
N LYS A 62 -3.52 -1.42 -20.82
CA LYS A 62 -4.77 -1.60 -21.57
C LYS A 62 -5.95 -0.84 -20.96
N TYR A 63 -5.84 -0.43 -19.68
CA TYR A 63 -6.91 0.23 -18.92
C TYR A 63 -6.43 1.55 -18.31
N PRO A 64 -5.99 2.54 -19.13
CA PRO A 64 -5.35 3.76 -18.65
C PRO A 64 -6.28 4.65 -17.80
N ALA A 65 -7.59 4.55 -17.98
CA ALA A 65 -8.57 5.35 -17.25
C ALA A 65 -8.83 4.87 -15.81
N ILE A 66 -8.48 3.62 -15.47
CA ILE A 66 -8.74 3.10 -14.13
C ILE A 66 -7.65 3.60 -13.18
N PRO A 67 -8.00 4.30 -12.07
CA PRO A 67 -7.02 4.76 -11.08
C PRO A 67 -6.36 3.57 -10.37
N VAL A 68 -5.05 3.67 -10.17
CA VAL A 68 -4.24 2.65 -9.51
C VAL A 68 -3.68 3.20 -8.20
N ILE A 69 -3.87 2.48 -7.11
CA ILE A 69 -3.28 2.73 -5.80
C ILE A 69 -2.19 1.68 -5.57
N ALA A 70 -0.91 2.10 -5.57
CA ALA A 70 0.20 1.17 -5.42
C ALA A 70 0.81 1.23 -4.01
N ASP A 71 0.71 0.13 -3.27
CA ASP A 71 1.43 -0.08 -2.01
C ASP A 71 2.72 -0.85 -2.34
N PRO A 72 3.90 -0.19 -2.30
CA PRO A 72 5.15 -0.80 -2.76
C PRO A 72 5.73 -1.74 -1.70
N VAL A 73 5.02 -2.83 -1.44
CA VAL A 73 5.36 -3.79 -0.39
C VAL A 73 6.67 -4.50 -0.72
N MET A 74 7.71 -4.26 0.09
CA MET A 74 9.04 -4.84 -0.09
C MET A 74 9.37 -5.89 0.97
N VAL A 75 8.91 -5.70 2.21
CA VAL A 75 9.24 -6.55 3.35
C VAL A 75 7.99 -6.87 4.17
N ALA A 76 7.85 -8.13 4.58
CA ALA A 76 6.80 -8.54 5.52
C ALA A 76 7.07 -7.97 6.92
N LYS A 77 6.04 -7.87 7.75
CA LYS A 77 6.16 -7.37 9.13
C LYS A 77 7.12 -8.18 10.01
N GLY A 78 7.43 -9.41 9.64
CA GLY A 78 8.43 -10.28 10.28
C GLY A 78 9.85 -10.14 9.72
N GLY A 79 10.12 -9.20 8.79
CA GLY A 79 11.43 -8.98 8.17
C GLY A 79 11.72 -9.85 6.93
N SER A 80 10.80 -10.73 6.53
CA SER A 80 10.97 -11.55 5.31
C SER A 80 10.84 -10.68 4.07
N ALA A 81 11.79 -10.79 3.13
CA ALA A 81 11.73 -10.12 1.83
C ALA A 81 10.50 -10.63 1.03
N LEU A 82 9.71 -9.71 0.51
CA LEU A 82 8.53 -9.98 -0.34
C LEU A 82 8.73 -9.50 -1.76
N LEU A 83 9.66 -8.59 -1.99
CA LEU A 83 10.09 -8.11 -3.28
C LEU A 83 11.56 -8.48 -3.48
N GLU A 84 11.91 -8.99 -4.65
CA GLU A 84 13.30 -9.21 -5.04
C GLU A 84 14.02 -7.86 -5.17
N GLU A 85 15.28 -7.78 -4.72
CA GLU A 85 16.06 -6.53 -4.79
C GLU A 85 16.18 -6.01 -6.23
N SER A 86 16.34 -6.92 -7.19
CA SER A 86 16.39 -6.63 -8.63
C SER A 86 15.08 -6.06 -9.17
N ALA A 87 13.96 -6.23 -8.47
CA ALA A 87 12.64 -5.78 -8.91
C ALA A 87 12.31 -4.34 -8.51
N VAL A 88 13.11 -3.71 -7.64
CA VAL A 88 12.87 -2.33 -7.18
C VAL A 88 12.92 -1.33 -8.34
N SER A 89 13.90 -1.43 -9.25
CA SER A 89 13.99 -0.57 -10.43
C SER A 89 12.78 -0.75 -11.35
N THR A 90 12.40 -2.00 -11.62
CA THR A 90 11.24 -2.30 -12.45
C THR A 90 9.94 -1.75 -11.86
N LEU A 91 9.77 -1.86 -10.53
CA LEU A 91 8.63 -1.26 -9.82
C LEU A 91 8.61 0.26 -9.98
N THR A 92 9.77 0.90 -9.78
CA THR A 92 9.91 2.36 -9.87
C THR A 92 9.66 2.89 -11.29
N GLU A 93 10.11 2.16 -12.30
CA GLU A 93 9.99 2.56 -13.70
C GLU A 93 8.61 2.30 -14.30
N LEU A 94 7.96 1.17 -13.96
CA LEU A 94 6.75 0.73 -14.63
C LEU A 94 5.45 0.95 -13.82
N ILE A 95 5.51 0.86 -12.50
CA ILE A 95 4.30 0.92 -11.65
C ILE A 95 4.13 2.30 -11.02
N LEU A 96 5.19 2.88 -10.43
CA LEU A 96 5.01 4.12 -9.69
C LEU A 96 4.48 5.26 -10.55
N PRO A 97 4.96 5.51 -11.79
CA PRO A 97 4.43 6.58 -12.65
C PRO A 97 3.00 6.30 -13.15
N ARG A 98 2.57 5.02 -13.15
CA ARG A 98 1.22 4.63 -13.56
C ARG A 98 0.19 4.82 -12.44
N ALA A 99 0.64 4.86 -11.20
CA ALA A 99 -0.25 4.98 -10.05
C ALA A 99 -0.86 6.38 -9.93
N LEU A 100 -2.12 6.47 -9.50
CA LEU A 100 -2.70 7.73 -9.01
C LEU A 100 -2.02 8.17 -7.72
N VAL A 101 -1.70 7.20 -6.85
CA VAL A 101 -1.02 7.44 -5.57
C VAL A 101 -0.23 6.20 -5.15
N ILE A 102 0.94 6.42 -4.59
CA ILE A 102 1.76 5.39 -3.94
C ILE A 102 1.71 5.56 -2.42
N THR A 103 1.82 4.45 -1.68
CA THR A 103 1.68 4.45 -0.21
C THR A 103 2.90 3.84 0.51
N PRO A 104 4.14 4.33 0.28
CA PRO A 104 5.31 3.78 0.94
C PRO A 104 5.34 4.09 2.44
N ASN A 105 5.95 3.20 3.23
CA ASN A 105 6.44 3.51 4.56
C ASN A 105 7.85 4.15 4.47
N THR A 106 8.46 4.52 5.61
CA THR A 106 9.77 5.18 5.63
C THR A 106 10.92 4.28 5.15
N GLU A 107 10.80 2.97 5.32
CA GLU A 107 11.79 1.98 4.85
C GLU A 107 11.68 1.79 3.34
N GLU A 108 10.48 1.59 2.82
CA GLU A 108 10.18 1.52 1.39
C GLU A 108 10.60 2.83 0.67
N ALA A 109 10.30 3.97 1.29
CA ALA A 109 10.74 5.28 0.81
C ALA A 109 12.27 5.38 0.72
N SER A 110 12.98 4.87 1.71
CA SER A 110 14.45 4.87 1.74
C SER A 110 15.03 4.02 0.61
N VAL A 111 14.42 2.88 0.31
CA VAL A 111 14.83 2.01 -0.80
C VAL A 111 14.59 2.69 -2.15
N ILE A 112 13.41 3.28 -2.36
CA ILE A 112 13.07 3.96 -3.62
C ILE A 112 13.98 5.17 -3.86
N LEU A 113 14.28 5.96 -2.81
CA LEU A 113 15.13 7.14 -2.92
C LEU A 113 16.64 6.82 -2.95
N GLY A 114 17.05 5.59 -2.60
CA GLY A 114 18.45 5.22 -2.47
C GLY A 114 19.16 5.93 -1.29
N GLU A 115 18.39 6.49 -0.35
CA GLU A 115 18.93 7.19 0.82
C GLU A 115 18.01 6.99 2.04
N LYS A 116 18.61 7.07 3.23
CA LYS A 116 17.85 6.91 4.46
C LYS A 116 16.89 8.09 4.67
N VAL A 117 15.59 7.80 4.79
CA VAL A 117 14.58 8.79 5.18
C VAL A 117 14.73 9.08 6.66
N PRO A 118 15.11 10.31 7.05
CA PRO A 118 15.27 10.67 8.45
C PRO A 118 13.92 10.76 9.16
N HIS A 119 13.97 10.68 10.52
CA HIS A 119 12.77 10.71 11.37
C HIS A 119 11.92 11.98 11.13
N ALA A 120 10.70 11.95 11.55
CA ALA A 120 9.61 12.94 11.53
C ALA A 120 9.80 14.25 10.71
N LEU A 121 10.83 15.04 10.96
CA LEU A 121 11.10 16.30 10.24
C LEU A 121 11.52 16.11 8.77
N GLY A 122 12.11 14.96 8.44
CA GLY A 122 12.52 14.64 7.07
C GLY A 122 11.42 14.02 6.20
N MET A 123 10.30 13.59 6.78
CA MET A 123 9.23 12.92 6.04
C MET A 123 8.59 13.83 4.99
N ILE A 124 8.41 15.11 5.27
CA ILE A 124 7.81 16.04 4.31
C ILE A 124 8.70 16.18 3.08
N ALA A 125 10.01 16.39 3.30
CA ALA A 125 10.98 16.49 2.20
C ALA A 125 11.08 15.16 1.43
N ALA A 126 11.07 14.02 2.14
CA ALA A 126 11.09 12.71 1.52
C ALA A 126 9.81 12.45 0.69
N ALA A 127 8.62 12.85 1.16
CA ALA A 127 7.38 12.75 0.41
C ALA A 127 7.42 13.57 -0.88
N ALA A 128 7.95 14.80 -0.84
CA ALA A 128 8.15 15.65 -2.01
C ALA A 128 9.08 15.00 -3.04
N ARG A 129 10.26 14.51 -2.59
CA ARG A 129 11.22 13.84 -3.47
C ARG A 129 10.68 12.54 -4.06
N LEU A 130 9.90 11.77 -3.27
CA LEU A 130 9.22 10.58 -3.79
C LEU A 130 8.20 10.95 -4.87
N ALA A 131 7.46 12.06 -4.70
CA ALA A 131 6.51 12.54 -5.71
C ALA A 131 7.23 12.93 -7.02
N GLU A 132 8.41 13.55 -6.93
CA GLU A 132 9.25 13.84 -8.11
C GLU A 132 9.75 12.57 -8.78
N VAL A 133 10.33 11.62 -8.02
CA VAL A 133 10.88 10.36 -8.54
C VAL A 133 9.80 9.48 -9.14
N ALA A 134 8.66 9.37 -8.47
CA ALA A 134 7.55 8.54 -8.91
C ALA A 134 6.64 9.22 -9.96
N GLY A 135 6.74 10.54 -10.13
CA GLY A 135 5.86 11.30 -11.03
C GLY A 135 4.39 11.26 -10.63
N THR A 136 4.07 11.05 -9.34
CA THR A 136 2.71 10.85 -8.85
C THR A 136 2.49 11.33 -7.42
N ASN A 137 1.25 11.24 -6.91
CA ASN A 137 0.94 11.54 -5.52
C ASN A 137 1.53 10.48 -4.57
N VAL A 138 1.91 10.92 -3.38
CA VAL A 138 2.54 10.05 -2.37
C VAL A 138 1.85 10.18 -1.02
N VAL A 139 1.44 9.07 -0.44
CA VAL A 139 1.07 8.98 0.98
C VAL A 139 2.24 8.32 1.72
N LEU A 140 3.11 9.11 2.32
CA LEU A 140 4.22 8.61 3.15
C LEU A 140 3.71 8.24 4.54
N LYS A 141 3.79 6.94 4.87
CA LYS A 141 3.27 6.36 6.11
C LYS A 141 4.24 6.58 7.29
N GLY A 142 3.76 7.18 8.40
CA GLY A 142 4.55 7.44 9.61
C GLY A 142 4.37 6.42 10.73
N GLY A 143 3.74 5.29 10.48
CA GLY A 143 3.41 4.29 11.51
C GLY A 143 4.60 3.69 12.25
N HIS A 144 5.79 3.65 11.64
CA HIS A 144 7.02 3.11 12.23
C HIS A 144 7.79 4.14 13.09
N LEU A 145 7.40 5.42 13.07
CA LEU A 145 8.04 6.44 13.91
C LEU A 145 7.54 6.36 15.35
N THR A 146 8.34 6.81 16.30
CA THR A 146 7.97 6.91 17.71
C THR A 146 7.17 8.19 17.98
N GLY A 147 6.35 8.20 19.03
CA GLY A 147 5.56 9.38 19.43
C GLY A 147 4.11 9.04 19.80
N ALA A 148 3.41 10.02 20.35
CA ALA A 148 2.01 9.87 20.80
C ALA A 148 0.99 9.76 19.66
N GLY A 149 1.38 10.14 18.43
CA GLY A 149 0.54 10.06 17.23
C GLY A 149 1.21 9.34 16.10
N VAL A 150 0.40 8.91 15.13
CA VAL A 150 0.82 8.43 13.81
C VAL A 150 0.43 9.50 12.81
N THR A 151 1.41 10.04 12.08
CA THR A 151 1.18 11.03 11.04
C THR A 151 1.51 10.44 9.68
N ASN A 152 0.53 10.47 8.77
CA ASN A 152 0.75 10.17 7.35
C ASN A 152 0.73 11.49 6.57
N TYR A 153 1.63 11.65 5.61
CA TYR A 153 1.71 12.86 4.77
C TYR A 153 1.28 12.52 3.34
N LEU A 154 0.30 13.24 2.83
CA LEU A 154 -0.02 13.24 1.39
C LEU A 154 0.71 14.42 0.75
N HIS A 155 1.61 14.13 -0.16
CA HIS A 155 2.20 15.10 -1.07
C HIS A 155 1.65 14.83 -2.47
N THR A 156 0.97 15.80 -3.05
CA THR A 156 0.40 15.67 -4.39
C THR A 156 1.41 16.05 -5.47
N ALA A 157 1.23 15.56 -6.68
CA ALA A 157 2.11 15.84 -7.81
C ALA A 157 2.18 17.34 -8.17
N ASP A 158 1.14 18.12 -7.84
CA ASP A 158 1.10 19.58 -8.00
C ASP A 158 1.73 20.36 -6.84
N GLY A 159 2.31 19.65 -5.85
CA GLY A 159 3.06 20.22 -4.73
C GLY A 159 2.24 20.53 -3.47
N ALA A 160 0.92 20.22 -3.44
CA ALA A 160 0.14 20.40 -2.22
C ALA A 160 0.53 19.38 -1.15
N LEU A 161 0.52 19.80 0.12
CA LEU A 161 0.84 18.97 1.27
C LEU A 161 -0.33 18.91 2.24
N SER A 162 -0.71 17.69 2.63
CA SER A 162 -1.68 17.44 3.70
C SER A 162 -1.11 16.47 4.72
N SER A 163 -1.55 16.60 5.98
CA SER A 163 -1.15 15.67 7.05
C SER A 163 -2.38 15.08 7.74
N PHE A 164 -2.31 13.78 8.03
CA PHE A 164 -3.37 13.02 8.67
C PHE A 164 -2.83 12.41 9.95
N VAL A 165 -3.33 12.88 11.08
CA VAL A 165 -2.84 12.47 12.42
C VAL A 165 -3.91 11.63 13.09
N THR A 166 -3.50 10.45 13.59
CA THR A 166 -4.32 9.61 14.46
C THR A 166 -3.56 9.33 15.77
N PRO A 167 -4.26 9.15 16.90
CA PRO A 167 -3.59 8.70 18.12
C PRO A 167 -2.87 7.38 17.91
N ARG A 168 -1.73 7.19 18.58
CA ARG A 168 -1.06 5.90 18.58
C ARG A 168 -1.73 4.96 19.57
N ILE A 169 -2.02 3.75 19.12
CA ILE A 169 -2.50 2.66 19.97
C ILE A 169 -1.32 1.77 20.28
N ASP A 170 -1.03 1.57 21.58
CA ASP A 170 0.00 0.63 22.02
C ASP A 170 -0.52 -0.80 21.91
N THR A 171 -0.21 -1.44 20.80
CA THR A 171 -0.65 -2.80 20.49
C THR A 171 0.31 -3.48 19.53
N ARG A 172 0.41 -4.81 19.64
CA ARG A 172 1.10 -5.65 18.65
C ARG A 172 0.20 -6.08 17.48
N ASN A 173 -1.13 -5.87 17.58
CA ASN A 173 -2.10 -6.27 16.57
C ASN A 173 -2.13 -5.25 15.43
N THR A 174 -1.13 -5.29 14.57
CA THR A 174 -0.91 -4.31 13.50
C THR A 174 -0.66 -4.99 12.15
N HIS A 175 -0.90 -6.33 12.04
CA HIS A 175 -0.74 -7.03 10.77
C HIS A 175 -1.78 -6.54 9.76
N GLY A 176 -1.30 -6.21 8.56
CA GLY A 176 -2.14 -5.77 7.45
C GLY A 176 -2.50 -4.28 7.45
N THR A 177 -2.01 -3.45 8.38
CA THR A 177 -2.35 -2.01 8.45
C THR A 177 -1.99 -1.24 7.18
N GLY A 178 -0.80 -1.47 6.59
CA GLY A 178 -0.37 -0.84 5.34
C GLY A 178 -1.26 -1.22 4.16
N CYS A 179 -1.45 -2.52 3.96
CA CYS A 179 -2.32 -3.03 2.89
C CYS A 179 -3.77 -2.55 3.05
N THR A 180 -4.27 -2.46 4.29
CA THR A 180 -5.62 -1.95 4.58
C THR A 180 -5.72 -0.47 4.25
N LEU A 181 -4.72 0.35 4.59
CA LEU A 181 -4.70 1.77 4.23
C LEU A 181 -4.82 1.96 2.72
N ALA A 182 -3.99 1.27 1.94
CA ALA A 182 -4.02 1.35 0.49
C ALA A 182 -5.35 0.85 -0.11
N SER A 183 -5.91 -0.23 0.44
CA SER A 183 -7.21 -0.76 0.01
C SER A 183 -8.37 0.18 0.35
N ALA A 184 -8.35 0.81 1.52
CA ALA A 184 -9.36 1.80 1.91
C ALA A 184 -9.27 3.08 1.06
N ILE A 185 -8.05 3.55 0.70
CA ILE A 185 -7.89 4.63 -0.27
C ILE A 185 -8.50 4.24 -1.61
N ALA A 186 -8.18 3.03 -2.13
CA ALA A 186 -8.74 2.55 -3.39
C ALA A 186 -10.27 2.48 -3.37
N SER A 187 -10.86 2.03 -2.26
CA SER A 187 -12.32 2.01 -2.09
C SER A 187 -12.93 3.41 -2.08
N GLY A 188 -12.28 4.38 -1.42
CA GLY A 188 -12.71 5.78 -1.43
C GLY A 188 -12.66 6.40 -2.83
N ILE A 189 -11.58 6.15 -3.57
CA ILE A 189 -11.43 6.60 -4.98
C ILE A 189 -12.50 5.95 -5.86
N ALA A 190 -12.75 4.65 -5.72
CA ALA A 190 -13.79 3.94 -6.45
C ALA A 190 -15.20 4.49 -6.14
N ALA A 191 -15.42 4.99 -4.93
CA ALA A 191 -16.66 5.66 -4.52
C ALA A 191 -16.74 7.14 -4.98
N GLY A 192 -15.74 7.66 -5.70
CA GLY A 192 -15.71 9.03 -6.23
C GLY A 192 -15.22 10.10 -5.25
N LEU A 193 -14.61 9.72 -4.12
CA LEU A 193 -14.05 10.69 -3.20
C LEU A 193 -12.79 11.37 -3.78
N PRO A 194 -12.59 12.68 -3.51
CA PRO A 194 -11.32 13.35 -3.72
C PRO A 194 -10.18 12.63 -2.98
N LEU A 195 -8.96 12.64 -3.52
CA LEU A 195 -7.84 11.88 -2.98
C LEU A 195 -7.57 12.19 -1.48
N ALA A 196 -7.59 13.46 -1.09
CA ALA A 196 -7.34 13.85 0.30
C ALA A 196 -8.42 13.28 1.25
N ASP A 197 -9.68 13.26 0.82
CA ASP A 197 -10.79 12.72 1.60
C ASP A 197 -10.69 11.18 1.69
N ALA A 198 -10.35 10.52 0.59
CA ALA A 198 -10.10 9.07 0.57
C ALA A 198 -8.97 8.68 1.53
N VAL A 199 -7.87 9.47 1.58
CA VAL A 199 -6.77 9.26 2.54
C VAL A 199 -7.22 9.51 3.98
N ALA A 200 -7.98 10.58 4.25
CA ALA A 200 -8.51 10.87 5.58
C ALA A 200 -9.41 9.75 6.10
N HIS A 201 -10.32 9.26 5.26
CA HIS A 201 -11.18 8.11 5.56
C HIS A 201 -10.38 6.84 5.83
N ALA A 202 -9.39 6.54 4.99
CA ALA A 202 -8.54 5.37 5.14
C ALA A 202 -7.73 5.40 6.45
N CYS A 203 -7.19 6.56 6.85
CA CYS A 203 -6.47 6.71 8.11
C CYS A 203 -7.38 6.43 9.31
N ARG A 204 -8.61 6.95 9.30
CA ARG A 204 -9.61 6.70 10.35
C ARG A 204 -10.02 5.23 10.39
N PHE A 205 -10.30 4.64 9.23
CA PHE A 205 -10.65 3.22 9.11
C PHE A 205 -9.57 2.32 9.73
N VAL A 206 -8.29 2.55 9.38
CA VAL A 206 -7.18 1.78 9.94
C VAL A 206 -7.06 1.97 11.46
N TYR A 207 -7.22 3.20 11.96
CA TYR A 207 -7.20 3.48 13.39
C TYR A 207 -8.31 2.71 14.13
N GLU A 208 -9.55 2.73 13.64
CA GLU A 208 -10.67 2.00 14.23
C GLU A 208 -10.49 0.48 14.17
N ALA A 209 -9.93 -0.02 13.06
CA ALA A 209 -9.61 -1.44 12.89
C ALA A 209 -8.51 -1.93 13.87
N ILE A 210 -7.53 -1.08 14.16
CA ILE A 210 -6.51 -1.36 15.18
C ILE A 210 -7.14 -1.31 16.59
N ALA A 211 -7.92 -0.26 16.87
CA ALA A 211 -8.54 -0.06 18.19
C ALA A 211 -9.47 -1.22 18.61
N SER A 212 -10.09 -1.88 17.64
CA SER A 212 -10.99 -3.02 17.85
C SER A 212 -10.38 -4.37 17.50
N ALA A 213 -9.05 -4.46 17.37
CA ALA A 213 -8.36 -5.70 17.00
C ALA A 213 -8.67 -6.85 17.95
N PRO A 214 -8.93 -8.08 17.43
CA PRO A 214 -9.41 -9.21 18.27
C PRO A 214 -8.32 -9.88 19.11
N ALA A 215 -7.09 -9.39 19.10
CA ALA A 215 -5.94 -9.90 19.85
C ALA A 215 -5.66 -11.41 19.63
N LEU A 216 -5.74 -11.86 18.39
CA LEU A 216 -5.49 -13.25 18.01
C LEU A 216 -4.00 -13.50 17.73
N GLY A 217 -3.55 -14.69 18.09
CA GLY A 217 -2.17 -15.16 17.84
C GLY A 217 -1.15 -14.64 18.83
N SER A 218 0.08 -15.18 18.74
CA SER A 218 1.17 -14.88 19.69
C SER A 218 2.13 -13.79 19.20
N GLY A 219 2.05 -13.40 17.94
CA GLY A 219 2.88 -12.37 17.30
C GLY A 219 2.08 -11.12 16.93
N HIS A 220 2.33 -10.58 15.72
CA HIS A 220 1.58 -9.46 15.18
C HIS A 220 0.19 -9.93 14.75
N GLY A 221 -0.81 -9.70 15.60
CA GLY A 221 -2.18 -10.09 15.34
C GLY A 221 -2.87 -9.25 14.26
N PRO A 222 -4.00 -9.77 13.70
CA PRO A 222 -4.78 -9.06 12.68
C PRO A 222 -5.53 -7.86 13.28
N ILE A 223 -5.81 -6.88 12.42
CA ILE A 223 -6.74 -5.79 12.72
C ILE A 223 -8.19 -6.22 12.43
N ASN A 224 -9.18 -5.47 12.94
CA ASN A 224 -10.60 -5.80 12.76
C ASN A 224 -11.24 -4.97 11.64
N HIS A 225 -11.28 -5.51 10.44
CA HIS A 225 -11.89 -4.84 9.29
C HIS A 225 -13.41 -4.68 9.42
N LEU A 226 -14.10 -5.60 10.13
CA LEU A 226 -15.56 -5.59 10.22
C LEU A 226 -16.08 -4.45 11.12
N ALA A 227 -15.42 -4.19 12.26
CA ALA A 227 -15.86 -3.14 13.18
C ALA A 227 -15.69 -1.73 12.59
N ALA A 228 -14.69 -1.55 11.72
CA ALA A 228 -14.43 -0.27 11.05
C ALA A 228 -15.34 -0.03 9.84
N GLY A 229 -15.82 -1.09 9.18
CA GLY A 229 -16.58 -1.03 7.92
C GLY A 229 -18.01 -0.50 8.03
N HIS A 230 -18.58 -0.37 9.23
CA HIS A 230 -19.95 0.09 9.41
C HIS A 230 -20.16 1.61 9.27
N ARG A 231 -19.12 2.38 8.97
CA ARG A 231 -19.15 3.86 8.95
C ARG A 231 -18.62 4.49 7.66
N LEU A 232 -18.51 3.73 6.59
CA LEU A 232 -18.30 4.33 5.27
C LEU A 232 -19.63 4.92 4.78
N PRO A 233 -19.62 6.13 4.21
CA PRO A 233 -20.84 6.78 3.74
C PRO A 233 -21.50 6.01 2.61
#